data_7d50f7a86450e19b475e72b82e016b5e
#
_entry.id   7d50f7a86450e19b475e72b82e016b5e
#
_cell.length_a   1.000
_cell.length_b   1.000
_cell.length_c   1.000
_cell.angle_alpha   90.00
_cell.angle_beta   90.00
_cell.angle_gamma   90.00
#
_symmetry.space_group_name_H-M   'P 1'
#
loop_
_entity.id
_entity.type
_entity.pdbx_description
1 polymer ?
#
loop_
_entity_poly.entity_id
_entity_poly.type
_entity_poly.pdbx_seq_one_letter_code
_entity_poly.pdbx_strand_id
1 'polypeptide(L)'
;MLMPKRTKHRKLHRGRRTGAAQRGNKLDFGTYGLQATEQCWMTNRQIEAARRAMTRHVKRGGKIWIRVFPDHAFTKKPAETRMGSGKGQPEGWVAVVLPGRVLFEMAGVTRETAQEAMRLAAFKLPIKTRFLQREETGADVEAAV
;
A
#
# COMPACT_ATOMS: atom_id res chain seq x y z
N MET A 1 -1.23 -8.67 -11.69
CA MET A 1 -1.19 -8.07 -10.34
C MET A 1 0.22 -8.12 -9.78
N LEU A 2 0.51 -7.28 -8.83
CA LEU A 2 1.83 -7.23 -8.22
C LEU A 2 2.18 -8.53 -7.50
N MET A 3 3.35 -9.08 -7.78
CA MET A 3 3.91 -10.25 -7.10
C MET A 3 5.40 -10.30 -7.37
N PRO A 4 6.21 -10.93 -6.50
CA PRO A 4 7.63 -11.12 -6.77
C PRO A 4 7.83 -12.01 -8.00
N LYS A 5 8.81 -11.64 -8.83
CA LYS A 5 9.19 -12.47 -9.99
C LYS A 5 9.92 -13.74 -9.55
N ARG A 6 10.70 -13.64 -8.50
CA ARG A 6 11.55 -14.72 -7.99
C ARG A 6 11.72 -14.58 -6.49
N THR A 7 11.68 -15.69 -5.76
CA THR A 7 11.89 -15.74 -4.31
C THR A 7 12.90 -16.80 -3.95
N LYS A 8 13.66 -16.55 -2.88
CA LYS A 8 14.60 -17.54 -2.31
C LYS A 8 13.86 -18.67 -1.59
N HIS A 9 12.80 -18.34 -0.89
CA HIS A 9 11.96 -19.25 -0.12
C HIS A 9 10.50 -19.02 -0.48
N ARG A 10 9.81 -20.09 -0.86
CA ARG A 10 8.39 -19.98 -1.25
C ARG A 10 7.44 -19.90 -0.06
N LYS A 11 7.86 -20.33 1.14
CA LYS A 11 7.07 -20.27 2.37
C LYS A 11 7.82 -19.44 3.41
N LEU A 12 7.11 -18.58 4.11
CA LEU A 12 7.66 -17.69 5.13
C LEU A 12 6.97 -17.90 6.46
N HIS A 13 7.66 -17.57 7.54
CA HIS A 13 7.04 -17.49 8.85
C HIS A 13 6.01 -16.36 8.86
N ARG A 14 4.91 -16.58 9.56
CA ARG A 14 3.83 -15.59 9.65
C ARG A 14 4.29 -14.26 10.24
N GLY A 15 5.12 -14.32 11.28
CA GLY A 15 5.60 -13.15 11.98
C GLY A 15 4.52 -12.47 12.82
N ARG A 16 4.90 -11.35 13.44
CA ARG A 16 4.01 -10.50 14.21
C ARG A 16 4.04 -9.08 13.63
N ARG A 17 2.88 -8.44 13.57
CA ARG A 17 2.72 -7.06 13.13
C ARG A 17 2.60 -6.18 14.35
N THR A 18 3.73 -5.75 14.90
CA THR A 18 3.77 -4.92 16.10
C THR A 18 4.54 -3.63 15.84
N GLY A 19 4.21 -2.59 16.59
CA GLY A 19 4.86 -1.29 16.50
C GLY A 19 4.38 -0.43 15.35
N ALA A 20 5.10 0.65 15.10
CA ALA A 20 4.84 1.60 14.03
C ALA A 20 5.88 1.48 12.91
N ALA A 21 5.54 1.93 11.72
CA ALA A 21 6.46 1.95 10.59
C ALA A 21 7.61 2.93 10.86
N GLN A 22 8.84 2.45 10.73
CA GLN A 22 10.05 3.25 10.87
C GLN A 22 10.62 3.69 9.52
N ARG A 23 10.25 3.00 8.44
CA ARG A 23 10.64 3.31 7.07
C ARG A 23 9.39 3.44 6.20
N GLY A 24 9.48 4.27 5.17
CA GLY A 24 8.36 4.52 4.27
C GLY A 24 7.18 5.21 4.96
N ASN A 25 7.44 6.04 5.96
CA ASN A 25 6.45 6.78 6.74
C ASN A 25 6.35 8.25 6.34
N LYS A 26 7.12 8.68 5.33
CA LYS A 26 7.13 10.04 4.80
C LYS A 26 6.86 10.05 3.31
N LEU A 27 6.35 11.19 2.82
CA LEU A 27 6.19 11.41 1.38
C LEU A 27 7.56 11.74 0.75
N ASP A 28 8.01 10.90 -0.18
CA ASP A 28 9.31 11.04 -0.83
C ASP A 28 9.18 11.39 -2.32
N PHE A 29 8.12 10.95 -3.01
CA PHE A 29 7.96 11.07 -4.46
C PHE A 29 6.91 12.09 -4.86
N GLY A 30 5.79 12.14 -4.16
CA GLY A 30 4.65 12.97 -4.49
C GLY A 30 4.36 14.05 -3.47
N THR A 31 3.38 14.89 -3.79
CA THR A 31 2.91 15.99 -2.93
C THR A 31 1.84 15.51 -1.96
N TYR A 32 1.05 14.52 -2.35
CA TYR A 32 -0.05 13.97 -1.57
C TYR A 32 0.16 12.49 -1.34
N GLY A 33 -0.41 11.97 -0.27
CA GLY A 33 -0.29 10.56 0.04
C GLY A 33 -1.41 10.02 0.92
N LEU A 34 -1.47 8.70 0.96
CA LEU A 34 -2.38 7.95 1.82
C LEU A 34 -1.55 7.12 2.80
N GLN A 35 -1.74 7.37 4.09
CA GLN A 35 -0.99 6.72 5.16
C GLN A 35 -1.89 5.77 5.94
N ALA A 36 -1.39 4.59 6.25
CA ALA A 36 -2.07 3.63 7.11
C ALA A 36 -2.03 4.08 8.57
N THR A 37 -3.15 3.98 9.25
CA THR A 37 -3.25 4.22 10.70
C THR A 37 -3.39 2.94 11.50
N GLU A 38 -3.59 1.81 10.85
CA GLU A 38 -3.72 0.48 11.44
C GLU A 38 -2.79 -0.51 10.76
N GLN A 39 -2.52 -1.62 11.42
CA GLN A 39 -1.75 -2.71 10.84
C GLN A 39 -2.63 -3.64 9.99
N CYS A 40 -2.08 -4.21 8.94
CA CYS A 40 -2.77 -5.26 8.17
C CYS A 40 -1.82 -6.05 7.28
N TRP A 41 -2.34 -7.13 6.75
CA TRP A 41 -1.83 -7.81 5.57
C TRP A 41 -2.67 -7.36 4.37
N MET A 42 -2.10 -6.52 3.55
CA MET A 42 -2.76 -5.97 2.37
C MET A 42 -2.48 -6.87 1.17
N THR A 43 -3.52 -7.43 0.59
CA THR A 43 -3.39 -8.32 -0.57
C THR A 43 -3.05 -7.54 -1.83
N ASN A 44 -2.43 -8.21 -2.81
CA ASN A 44 -2.17 -7.62 -4.11
C ASN A 44 -3.46 -7.17 -4.84
N ARG A 45 -4.57 -7.86 -4.61
CA ARG A 45 -5.88 -7.47 -5.16
C ARG A 45 -6.40 -6.18 -4.56
N GLN A 46 -6.23 -5.96 -3.27
CA GLN A 46 -6.61 -4.72 -2.59
C GLN A 46 -5.77 -3.53 -3.10
N ILE A 47 -4.47 -3.73 -3.26
CA ILE A 47 -3.57 -2.71 -3.81
C ILE A 47 -4.00 -2.34 -5.24
N GLU A 48 -4.28 -3.32 -6.07
CA GLU A 48 -4.73 -3.08 -7.46
C GLU A 48 -6.10 -2.41 -7.52
N ALA A 49 -7.03 -2.79 -6.66
CA ALA A 49 -8.34 -2.14 -6.57
C ALA A 49 -8.23 -0.66 -6.20
N ALA A 50 -7.38 -0.34 -5.23
CA ALA A 50 -7.12 1.04 -4.81
C ALA A 50 -6.46 1.84 -5.94
N ARG A 51 -5.46 1.28 -6.60
CA ARG A 51 -4.81 1.91 -7.74
C ARG A 51 -5.80 2.25 -8.86
N ARG A 52 -6.66 1.31 -9.21
CA ARG A 52 -7.68 1.52 -10.26
C ARG A 52 -8.67 2.61 -9.87
N ALA A 53 -9.09 2.65 -8.60
CA ALA A 53 -10.00 3.68 -8.12
C ALA A 53 -9.38 5.09 -8.24
N MET A 54 -8.12 5.24 -7.85
CA MET A 54 -7.40 6.51 -7.99
C MET A 54 -7.22 6.90 -9.46
N THR A 55 -6.75 5.99 -10.28
CA THR A 55 -6.50 6.24 -11.71
C THR A 55 -7.79 6.63 -12.44
N ARG A 56 -8.90 5.98 -12.11
CA ARG A 56 -10.20 6.30 -12.70
C ARG A 56 -10.65 7.71 -12.32
N HIS A 57 -10.43 8.13 -11.10
CA HIS A 57 -10.82 9.46 -10.65
C HIS A 57 -9.99 10.57 -11.29
N VAL A 58 -8.67 10.41 -11.38
CA VAL A 58 -7.78 11.44 -11.94
C VAL A 58 -7.72 11.43 -13.47
N LYS A 59 -8.29 10.45 -14.16
CA LYS A 59 -8.45 10.39 -15.62
C LYS A 59 -7.16 10.69 -16.39
N ARG A 60 -6.07 9.99 -16.14
CA ARG A 60 -4.75 10.22 -16.76
C ARG A 60 -4.05 11.51 -16.32
N GLY A 61 -4.64 12.31 -15.42
CA GLY A 61 -3.95 13.44 -14.82
C GLY A 61 -2.97 12.99 -13.74
N GLY A 62 -1.86 13.72 -13.60
CA GLY A 62 -0.89 13.48 -12.55
C GLY A 62 -0.16 12.15 -12.63
N LYS A 63 0.51 11.82 -11.53
CA LYS A 63 1.28 10.59 -11.38
C LYS A 63 0.99 9.94 -10.03
N ILE A 64 0.92 8.62 -10.02
CA ILE A 64 0.63 7.82 -8.83
C ILE A 64 1.80 6.86 -8.58
N TRP A 65 2.26 6.80 -7.33
CA TRP A 65 3.27 5.84 -6.89
C TRP A 65 2.66 4.89 -5.88
N ILE A 66 2.90 3.60 -6.06
CA ILE A 66 2.55 2.56 -5.08
C ILE A 66 3.77 2.34 -4.20
N ARG A 67 3.66 2.66 -2.90
CA ARG A 67 4.76 2.57 -1.94
C ARG A 67 4.86 1.24 -1.23
N VAL A 68 3.89 0.37 -1.39
CA VAL A 68 3.85 -0.98 -0.80
C VAL A 68 3.91 -2.04 -1.87
N PHE A 69 4.59 -3.13 -1.60
CA PHE A 69 4.69 -4.26 -2.50
C PHE A 69 4.35 -5.56 -1.77
N PRO A 70 3.53 -6.43 -2.37
CA PRO A 70 3.13 -7.69 -1.75
C PRO A 70 4.24 -8.75 -1.93
N ASP A 71 5.22 -8.74 -1.05
CA ASP A 71 6.38 -9.62 -1.08
C ASP A 71 6.33 -10.75 -0.06
N HIS A 72 5.34 -10.75 0.83
CA HIS A 72 5.18 -11.78 1.86
C HIS A 72 4.21 -12.86 1.39
N ALA A 73 4.72 -14.10 1.27
CA ALA A 73 3.89 -15.24 0.88
C ALA A 73 3.05 -15.73 2.06
N PHE A 74 1.79 -15.99 1.82
CA PHE A 74 0.94 -16.67 2.79
C PHE A 74 0.45 -18.01 2.25
N THR A 75 0.22 -18.95 3.15
CA THR A 75 -0.18 -20.32 2.82
C THR A 75 -1.58 -20.61 3.36
N LYS A 76 -2.26 -21.53 2.71
CA LYS A 76 -3.56 -22.01 3.15
C LYS A 76 -3.67 -23.50 2.89
N LYS A 77 -4.24 -24.23 3.83
CA LYS A 77 -4.60 -25.63 3.62
C LYS A 77 -5.99 -25.74 2.97
N PRO A 78 -6.25 -26.78 2.19
CA PRO A 78 -7.59 -27.06 1.68
C PRO A 78 -8.59 -27.23 2.84
N ALA A 79 -9.83 -26.84 2.62
CA ALA A 79 -10.87 -26.85 3.65
C ALA A 79 -11.15 -28.25 4.23
N GLU A 80 -10.91 -29.29 3.45
CA GLU A 80 -11.18 -30.69 3.82
C GLU A 80 -9.97 -31.42 4.42
N THR A 81 -8.84 -30.72 4.59
CA THR A 81 -7.59 -31.31 5.09
C THR A 81 -7.59 -31.35 6.61
N ARG A 82 -7.18 -32.48 7.17
CA ARG A 82 -6.96 -32.64 8.62
C ARG A 82 -5.77 -31.81 9.08
N MET A 83 -5.77 -31.50 10.39
CA MET A 83 -4.66 -30.79 11.02
C MET A 83 -3.37 -31.62 11.01
N GLY A 84 -2.22 -30.96 10.89
CA GLY A 84 -0.90 -31.60 10.85
C GLY A 84 -0.42 -31.91 9.43
N SER A 85 0.64 -32.69 9.31
CA SER A 85 1.28 -33.11 8.05
C SER A 85 1.90 -31.97 7.24
N GLY A 86 2.39 -30.96 7.92
CA GLY A 86 3.19 -29.88 7.31
C GLY A 86 2.41 -28.60 7.00
N LYS A 87 3.16 -27.59 6.58
CA LYS A 87 2.63 -26.29 6.22
C LYS A 87 1.88 -26.35 4.88
N GLY A 88 0.76 -25.62 4.79
CA GLY A 88 -0.02 -25.53 3.57
C GLY A 88 0.77 -24.98 2.39
N GLN A 89 0.19 -25.05 1.21
CA GLN A 89 0.81 -24.51 -0.01
C GLN A 89 0.67 -22.99 -0.08
N PRO A 90 1.62 -22.28 -0.73
CA PRO A 90 1.48 -20.86 -0.99
C PRO A 90 0.21 -20.56 -1.78
N GLU A 91 -0.60 -19.63 -1.28
CA GLU A 91 -1.86 -19.25 -1.92
C GLU A 91 -1.75 -17.86 -2.59
N GLY A 92 -1.00 -16.96 -2.01
CA GLY A 92 -0.88 -15.60 -2.55
C GLY A 92 0.17 -14.78 -1.83
N TRP A 93 0.15 -13.48 -2.14
CA TRP A 93 1.11 -12.51 -1.67
C TRP A 93 0.42 -11.36 -0.97
N VAL A 94 1.01 -10.90 0.14
CA VAL A 94 0.52 -9.75 0.89
C VAL A 94 1.66 -8.79 1.20
N ALA A 95 1.34 -7.52 1.35
CA ALA A 95 2.22 -6.52 1.92
C ALA A 95 1.95 -6.43 3.42
N VAL A 96 3.00 -6.51 4.22
CA VAL A 96 2.90 -6.30 5.67
C VAL A 96 2.90 -4.80 5.94
N VAL A 97 1.79 -4.28 6.42
CA VAL A 97 1.60 -2.85 6.67
C VAL A 97 1.53 -2.59 8.17
N LEU A 98 2.33 -1.66 8.64
CA LEU A 98 2.32 -1.16 10.01
C LEU A 98 1.70 0.24 10.06
N PRO A 99 1.16 0.68 11.21
CA PRO A 99 0.68 2.05 11.36
C PRO A 99 1.76 3.08 11.02
N GLY A 100 1.40 4.10 10.25
CA GLY A 100 2.34 5.13 9.79
C GLY A 100 2.93 4.88 8.39
N ARG A 101 2.77 3.70 7.82
CA ARG A 101 3.25 3.41 6.46
C ARG A 101 2.49 4.20 5.42
N VAL A 102 3.22 4.89 4.52
CA VAL A 102 2.64 5.52 3.34
C VAL A 102 2.36 4.44 2.29
N LEU A 103 1.12 4.34 1.86
CA LEU A 103 0.66 3.31 0.93
C LEU A 103 0.77 3.76 -0.52
N PHE A 104 0.29 4.97 -0.79
CA PHE A 104 0.28 5.56 -2.12
C PHE A 104 0.70 7.01 -2.05
N GLU A 105 1.28 7.50 -3.14
CA GLU A 105 1.59 8.91 -3.31
C GLU A 105 1.06 9.42 -4.66
N MET A 106 0.76 10.70 -4.73
CA MET A 106 0.21 11.33 -5.91
C MET A 106 0.80 12.73 -6.10
N ALA A 107 1.00 13.12 -7.34
CA ALA A 107 1.44 14.46 -7.71
C ALA A 107 0.83 14.89 -9.04
N GLY A 108 0.88 16.19 -9.34
CA GLY A 108 0.40 16.73 -10.59
C GLY A 108 -1.11 16.94 -10.68
N VAL A 109 -1.78 16.96 -9.54
CA VAL A 109 -3.23 17.21 -9.42
C VAL A 109 -3.50 18.23 -8.32
N THR A 110 -4.71 18.79 -8.31
CA THR A 110 -5.12 19.70 -7.23
C THR A 110 -5.35 18.93 -5.93
N ARG A 111 -5.29 19.64 -4.80
CA ARG A 111 -5.52 19.02 -3.48
C ARG A 111 -6.88 18.34 -3.40
N GLU A 112 -7.92 18.98 -3.88
CA GLU A 112 -9.30 18.46 -3.85
C GLU A 112 -9.42 17.17 -4.65
N THR A 113 -8.85 17.15 -5.86
CA THR A 113 -8.81 15.96 -6.71
C THR A 113 -8.03 14.83 -6.04
N ALA A 114 -6.86 15.12 -5.46
CA ALA A 114 -6.05 14.13 -4.76
C ALA A 114 -6.77 13.58 -3.52
N GLN A 115 -7.40 14.44 -2.74
CA GLN A 115 -8.13 14.04 -1.54
C GLN A 115 -9.31 13.12 -1.88
N GLU A 116 -10.07 13.44 -2.91
CA GLU A 116 -11.18 12.59 -3.35
C GLU A 116 -10.68 11.25 -3.92
N ALA A 117 -9.63 11.26 -4.72
CA ALA A 117 -9.02 10.04 -5.24
C ALA A 117 -8.54 9.11 -4.12
N MET A 118 -7.87 9.67 -3.11
CA MET A 118 -7.40 8.91 -1.95
C MET A 118 -8.56 8.38 -1.10
N ARG A 119 -9.65 9.15 -0.97
CA ARG A 119 -10.86 8.69 -0.29
C ARG A 119 -11.47 7.48 -0.98
N LEU A 120 -11.57 7.51 -2.29
CA LEU A 120 -12.07 6.38 -3.08
C LEU A 120 -11.16 5.16 -2.97
N ALA A 121 -9.85 5.37 -2.96
CA ALA A 121 -8.88 4.30 -2.75
C ALA A 121 -9.01 3.68 -1.36
N ALA A 122 -9.22 4.50 -0.34
CA ALA A 122 -9.35 4.04 1.04
C ALA A 122 -10.52 3.07 1.23
N PHE A 123 -11.59 3.22 0.47
CA PHE A 123 -12.72 2.28 0.50
C PHE A 123 -12.38 0.87 0.02
N LYS A 124 -11.31 0.71 -0.75
CA LYS A 124 -10.83 -0.58 -1.24
C LYS A 124 -9.87 -1.28 -0.28
N LEU A 125 -9.46 -0.59 0.77
CA LEU A 125 -8.46 -1.07 1.73
C LEU A 125 -9.13 -1.56 3.03
N PRO A 126 -8.51 -2.55 3.72
CA PRO A 126 -9.11 -3.16 4.91
C PRO A 126 -8.88 -2.37 6.20
N ILE A 127 -8.21 -1.23 6.13
CA ILE A 127 -7.78 -0.45 7.28
C ILE A 127 -8.19 1.01 7.18
N LYS A 128 -8.17 1.69 8.30
CA LYS A 128 -8.29 3.14 8.35
C LYS A 128 -7.02 3.80 7.85
N THR A 129 -7.19 4.89 7.13
CA THR A 129 -6.11 5.62 6.48
C THR A 129 -6.25 7.11 6.74
N ARG A 130 -5.17 7.84 6.50
CA ARG A 130 -5.13 9.30 6.63
C ARG A 130 -4.56 9.91 5.36
N PHE A 131 -5.17 10.99 4.90
CA PHE A 131 -4.63 11.80 3.81
C PHE A 131 -3.47 12.63 4.31
N LEU A 132 -2.37 12.63 3.55
CA LEU A 132 -1.18 13.44 3.82
C LEU A 132 -0.94 14.43 2.69
N GLN A 133 -0.46 15.60 3.06
CA GLN A 133 0.07 16.60 2.16
C GLN A 133 1.49 16.96 2.57
N ARG A 134 2.39 17.05 1.60
CA ARG A 134 3.76 17.49 1.84
C ARG A 134 3.74 18.97 2.19
N GLU A 135 4.41 19.34 3.28
CA GLU A 135 4.62 20.73 3.63
C GLU A 135 5.61 21.33 2.62
N GLU A 136 5.23 22.44 2.00
CA GLU A 136 6.14 23.23 1.16
C GLU A 136 7.21 23.85 2.08
N THR A 137 8.40 23.28 2.07
CA THR A 137 9.55 23.96 2.64
C THR A 137 9.89 25.13 1.73
N GLY A 138 10.20 26.28 2.30
CA GLY A 138 10.44 27.53 1.54
C GLY A 138 11.47 27.45 0.41
N ALA A 139 12.22 26.35 0.32
CA ALA A 139 13.12 26.06 -0.78
C ALA A 139 12.41 25.67 -2.10
N ASP A 140 11.19 25.14 -2.00
CA ASP A 140 10.41 24.73 -3.18
C ASP A 140 9.75 25.93 -3.89
N VAL A 141 9.62 27.06 -3.18
CA VAL A 141 9.04 28.29 -3.74
C VAL A 141 10.05 29.06 -4.58
N GLU A 142 11.35 28.97 -4.26
CA GLU A 142 12.41 29.63 -5.02
C GLU A 142 12.73 28.95 -6.36
N ALA A 143 12.42 27.70 -6.50
CA ALA A 143 12.65 26.95 -7.75
C ALA A 143 11.53 27.09 -8.78
N ALA A 144 10.43 27.75 -8.42
CA ALA A 144 9.24 27.92 -9.27
C ALA A 144 9.05 29.35 -9.82
N VAL A 145 10.06 30.25 -9.64
CA VAL A 145 10.03 31.64 -10.16
C VAL A 145 10.91 31.74 -11.39
#